data_2d0f3ed18d06f29ebdae09a286aa30c5
#
_entry.id   2d0f3ed18d06f29ebdae09a286aa30c5
#
_cell.length_a   1.000
_cell.length_b   1.000
_cell.length_c   1.000
_cell.angle_alpha   90.00
_cell.angle_beta   90.00
_cell.angle_gamma   90.00
#
_symmetry.space_group_name_H-M   'P 1'
#
loop_
_entity.id
_entity.type
_entity.pdbx_description
1 polymer ?
#
loop_
_entity_poly.entity_id
_entity_poly.type
_entity_poly.pdbx_seq_one_letter_code
_entity_poly.pdbx_strand_id
1 'polypeptide(L)'
;ATITDCVGDDYNIYLGIEIEAPEGTVLDRDDYRAWVECSDDNDQLVAGYSTGWWLVRLPDSAPNDNRVQFYYQQSSFTGGETGIKLHLKLTDFFHSPVWNEEKKEYDTTNLWEGTWDFGEISLEFTDTTARLCPNLPLDGGAALVEINVSPLGVYGVLSGEAADTEAASQDVIRQMCFLNGKDGSQLQVHTKGYSYDVERRQATLVWEYEDGVLLDVSEIES
;
A
#
# COMPACT_ATOMS: atom_id res chain seq x y z
N ALA A 1 -8.58 13.16 -14.47
CA ALA A 1 -7.56 12.18 -14.00
C ALA A 1 -7.66 10.89 -14.81
N THR A 2 -6.57 10.17 -14.93
CA THR A 2 -6.46 8.91 -15.66
C THR A 2 -5.64 7.92 -14.85
N ILE A 3 -5.99 6.61 -14.90
CA ILE A 3 -5.12 5.55 -14.40
C ILE A 3 -4.11 5.24 -15.49
N THR A 4 -2.82 5.31 -15.15
CA THR A 4 -1.71 5.05 -16.08
C THR A 4 -1.16 3.65 -15.96
N ASP A 5 -1.16 3.10 -14.75
CA ASP A 5 -0.61 1.79 -14.42
C ASP A 5 -1.44 1.10 -13.34
N CYS A 6 -1.44 -0.23 -13.37
CA CYS A 6 -2.07 -1.05 -12.35
C CYS A 6 -1.23 -2.30 -12.12
N VAL A 7 -0.73 -2.47 -10.90
CA VAL A 7 0.06 -3.65 -10.49
C VAL A 7 -0.48 -4.14 -9.16
N GLY A 8 -0.64 -5.45 -9.01
CA GLY A 8 -1.13 -6.02 -7.76
C GLY A 8 -0.53 -7.39 -7.46
N ASP A 9 -0.58 -7.77 -6.20
CA ASP A 9 -0.38 -9.12 -5.68
C ASP A 9 -1.49 -9.47 -4.67
N ASP A 10 -1.40 -10.62 -4.02
CA ASP A 10 -2.42 -11.07 -3.04
C ASP A 10 -2.63 -10.10 -1.87
N TYR A 11 -1.73 -9.15 -1.66
CA TYR A 11 -1.73 -8.28 -0.48
C TYR A 11 -1.65 -6.79 -0.80
N ASN A 12 -1.13 -6.41 -1.97
CA ASN A 12 -0.95 -5.01 -2.35
C ASN A 12 -1.51 -4.71 -3.74
N ILE A 13 -2.00 -3.50 -3.86
CA ILE A 13 -2.41 -2.90 -5.12
C ILE A 13 -1.70 -1.56 -5.23
N TYR A 14 -1.08 -1.32 -6.39
CA TYR A 14 -0.51 -0.05 -6.77
C TYR A 14 -1.18 0.45 -8.05
N LEU A 15 -1.67 1.67 -8.00
CA LEU A 15 -2.25 2.33 -9.16
C LEU A 15 -1.46 3.60 -9.45
N GLY A 16 -0.95 3.73 -10.67
CA GLY A 16 -0.46 4.99 -11.20
C GLY A 16 -1.63 5.86 -11.60
N ILE A 17 -1.65 7.11 -11.17
CA ILE A 17 -2.73 8.06 -11.46
C ILE A 17 -2.09 9.36 -11.95
N GLU A 18 -2.52 9.83 -13.11
CA GLU A 18 -2.16 11.15 -13.65
C GLU A 18 -3.36 12.10 -13.53
N ILE A 19 -3.12 13.28 -12.99
CA ILE A 19 -4.07 14.39 -12.98
C ILE A 19 -3.55 15.46 -13.93
N GLU A 20 -4.37 15.84 -14.91
CA GLU A 20 -4.10 16.91 -15.86
C GLU A 20 -5.06 18.07 -15.60
N ALA A 21 -4.49 19.25 -15.30
CA ALA A 21 -5.24 20.48 -15.17
C ALA A 21 -5.48 21.15 -16.54
N PRO A 22 -6.41 22.10 -16.65
CA PRO A 22 -6.60 22.89 -17.87
C PRO A 22 -5.31 23.54 -18.36
N GLU A 23 -5.18 23.68 -19.69
CA GLU A 23 -4.03 24.33 -20.31
C GLU A 23 -3.78 25.72 -19.72
N GLY A 24 -2.51 26.01 -19.42
CA GLY A 24 -2.10 27.27 -18.77
C GLY A 24 -2.10 27.22 -17.23
N THR A 25 -2.56 26.13 -16.63
CA THR A 25 -2.35 25.87 -15.20
C THR A 25 -0.94 25.27 -14.99
N VAL A 26 -0.27 25.65 -13.93
CA VAL A 26 1.02 25.07 -13.55
C VAL A 26 0.85 24.30 -12.25
N LEU A 27 1.24 23.03 -12.26
CA LEU A 27 1.20 22.13 -11.09
C LEU A 27 2.64 21.88 -10.61
N ASP A 28 3.21 22.83 -9.88
CA ASP A 28 4.63 22.86 -9.49
C ASP A 28 4.89 22.56 -8.01
N ARG A 29 3.85 22.18 -7.24
CA ARG A 29 3.97 21.95 -5.80
C ARG A 29 3.97 20.48 -5.45
N ASP A 30 4.54 20.14 -4.29
CA ASP A 30 4.63 18.76 -3.79
C ASP A 30 3.48 18.37 -2.84
N ASP A 31 2.62 19.31 -2.49
CA ASP A 31 1.60 19.16 -1.47
C ASP A 31 0.18 18.91 -2.02
N TYR A 32 0.07 18.48 -3.27
CA TYR A 32 -1.23 18.12 -3.85
C TYR A 32 -1.81 16.85 -3.24
N ARG A 33 -3.13 16.85 -3.06
CA ARG A 33 -3.89 15.72 -2.51
C ARG A 33 -5.24 15.57 -3.23
N ALA A 34 -5.79 14.37 -3.15
CA ALA A 34 -7.18 14.08 -3.45
C ALA A 34 -7.71 13.06 -2.44
N TRP A 35 -9.00 13.06 -2.21
CA TRP A 35 -9.62 11.99 -1.42
C TRP A 35 -9.76 10.75 -2.30
N VAL A 36 -9.41 9.60 -1.74
CA VAL A 36 -9.50 8.32 -2.43
C VAL A 36 -10.55 7.46 -1.76
N GLU A 37 -11.49 6.95 -2.55
CA GLU A 37 -12.47 5.97 -2.15
C GLU A 37 -12.27 4.72 -3.01
N CYS A 38 -12.07 3.57 -2.37
CA CYS A 38 -11.94 2.29 -3.03
C CYS A 38 -12.95 1.32 -2.42
N SER A 39 -13.83 0.77 -3.23
CA SER A 39 -14.88 -0.16 -2.83
C SER A 39 -14.89 -1.41 -3.71
N ASP A 40 -15.57 -2.45 -3.24
CA ASP A 40 -15.87 -3.65 -4.02
C ASP A 40 -17.10 -3.46 -4.92
N ASP A 41 -17.49 -4.52 -5.64
CA ASP A 41 -18.66 -4.54 -6.53
C ASP A 41 -20.00 -4.22 -5.83
N ASN A 42 -20.03 -4.19 -4.49
CA ASN A 42 -21.22 -3.91 -3.69
C ASN A 42 -21.18 -2.54 -3.01
N ASP A 43 -20.27 -1.67 -3.45
CA ASP A 43 -19.97 -0.38 -2.81
C ASP A 43 -19.58 -0.52 -1.32
N GLN A 44 -19.06 -1.69 -0.93
CA GLN A 44 -18.50 -1.88 0.40
C GLN A 44 -17.02 -1.59 0.37
N LEU A 45 -16.50 -0.90 1.38
CA LEU A 45 -15.06 -0.76 1.56
C LEU A 45 -14.46 -2.17 1.58
N VAL A 46 -13.44 -2.40 0.76
CA VAL A 46 -12.85 -3.73 0.61
C VAL A 46 -12.33 -4.20 1.96
N ALA A 47 -12.94 -5.27 2.49
CA ALA A 47 -12.64 -5.78 3.82
C ALA A 47 -11.18 -6.25 3.90
N GLY A 48 -10.51 -5.89 4.99
CA GLY A 48 -9.11 -6.27 5.21
C GLY A 48 -8.09 -5.36 4.52
N TYR A 49 -8.51 -4.45 3.68
CA TYR A 49 -7.63 -3.44 3.14
C TYR A 49 -7.57 -2.23 4.09
N SER A 50 -6.38 -1.83 4.44
CA SER A 50 -6.17 -0.54 5.08
C SER A 50 -6.40 0.52 4.01
N THR A 51 -7.43 1.32 4.16
CA THR A 51 -7.63 2.50 3.31
C THR A 51 -6.50 3.49 3.62
N GLY A 52 -5.39 3.34 2.90
CA GLY A 52 -4.37 4.37 2.88
C GLY A 52 -4.94 5.56 2.13
N TRP A 53 -5.20 6.65 2.82
CA TRP A 53 -5.72 7.91 2.29
C TRP A 53 -4.71 8.66 1.41
N TRP A 54 -3.63 8.00 0.98
CA TRP A 54 -2.46 8.69 0.50
C TRP A 54 -2.23 8.42 -0.98
N LEU A 55 -2.44 9.45 -1.76
CA LEU A 55 -1.76 9.61 -3.04
C LEU A 55 -0.34 10.05 -2.73
N VAL A 56 0.63 9.28 -3.14
CA VAL A 56 2.04 9.66 -3.06
C VAL A 56 2.44 10.25 -4.40
N ARG A 57 2.89 11.50 -4.38
CA ARG A 57 3.35 12.16 -5.60
C ARG A 57 4.63 11.49 -6.10
N LEU A 58 4.64 11.17 -7.39
CA LEU A 58 5.84 10.72 -8.07
C LEU A 58 6.75 11.90 -8.44
N PRO A 59 8.08 11.68 -8.52
CA PRO A 59 9.00 12.68 -9.04
C PRO A 59 8.57 13.13 -10.43
N ASP A 60 8.47 14.42 -10.62
CA ASP A 60 8.02 15.01 -11.87
C ASP A 60 9.23 15.30 -12.77
N SER A 61 9.25 14.70 -13.95
CA SER A 61 10.30 14.92 -14.95
C SER A 61 10.13 16.21 -15.76
N ALA A 62 8.93 16.82 -15.70
CA ALA A 62 8.59 18.06 -16.41
C ALA A 62 7.92 19.07 -15.45
N PRO A 63 8.62 19.50 -14.40
CA PRO A 63 8.07 20.45 -13.44
C PRO A 63 7.67 21.73 -14.16
N ASN A 64 6.58 22.33 -13.75
CA ASN A 64 5.95 23.53 -14.33
C ASN A 64 5.06 23.28 -15.55
N ASP A 65 4.62 22.09 -15.79
CA ASP A 65 3.53 21.80 -16.69
C ASP A 65 2.16 21.70 -15.96
N ASN A 66 1.13 21.25 -16.65
CA ASN A 66 -0.21 21.11 -16.11
C ASN A 66 -0.54 19.69 -15.67
N ARG A 67 0.46 18.85 -15.44
CA ARG A 67 0.31 17.44 -15.06
C ARG A 67 1.00 17.13 -13.77
N VAL A 68 0.45 16.18 -13.03
CA VAL A 68 1.06 15.62 -11.84
C VAL A 68 0.71 14.14 -11.75
N GLN A 69 1.71 13.34 -11.38
CA GLN A 69 1.56 11.89 -11.24
C GLN A 69 1.63 11.48 -9.78
N PHE A 70 0.80 10.53 -9.45
CA PHE A 70 0.73 9.90 -8.14
C PHE A 70 0.75 8.39 -8.28
N TYR A 71 1.17 7.70 -7.24
CA TYR A 71 0.73 6.35 -7.03
C TYR A 71 -0.23 6.29 -5.82
N TYR A 72 -1.22 5.44 -5.94
CA TYR A 72 -2.10 5.02 -4.86
C TYR A 72 -1.72 3.60 -4.47
N GLN A 73 -1.51 3.38 -3.18
CA GLN A 73 -1.21 2.06 -2.64
C GLN A 73 -2.29 1.64 -1.67
N GLN A 74 -2.76 0.42 -1.84
CA GLN A 74 -3.65 -0.23 -0.90
C GLN A 74 -3.09 -1.59 -0.51
N SER A 75 -3.16 -1.95 0.78
CA SER A 75 -2.66 -3.22 1.29
C SER A 75 -3.75 -3.98 2.02
N SER A 76 -3.82 -5.29 1.77
CA SER A 76 -4.65 -6.22 2.53
C SER A 76 -3.82 -6.90 3.60
N PHE A 77 -4.38 -7.00 4.80
CA PHE A 77 -3.79 -7.77 5.89
C PHE A 77 -4.36 -9.20 6.01
N THR A 78 -5.34 -9.53 5.20
CA THR A 78 -5.98 -10.86 5.24
C THR A 78 -5.60 -11.76 4.08
N GLY A 79 -4.83 -11.25 3.13
CA GLY A 79 -4.62 -11.84 1.83
C GLY A 79 -5.82 -11.58 0.92
N GLY A 80 -5.57 -11.17 -0.31
CA GLY A 80 -6.61 -10.94 -1.30
C GLY A 80 -7.05 -12.25 -1.95
N GLU A 81 -8.30 -12.29 -2.41
CA GLU A 81 -8.72 -13.26 -3.39
C GLU A 81 -8.25 -12.78 -4.77
N THR A 82 -7.66 -13.65 -5.57
CA THR A 82 -7.32 -13.35 -6.96
C THR A 82 -8.59 -12.96 -7.73
N GLY A 83 -8.50 -11.89 -8.54
CA GLY A 83 -9.61 -11.43 -9.37
C GLY A 83 -10.57 -10.45 -8.68
N ILE A 84 -10.09 -9.72 -7.69
CA ILE A 84 -10.85 -8.64 -7.06
C ILE A 84 -11.13 -7.56 -8.11
N LYS A 85 -12.37 -7.13 -8.15
CA LYS A 85 -12.82 -5.95 -8.89
C LYS A 85 -12.93 -4.79 -7.91
N LEU A 86 -12.28 -3.70 -8.25
CA LEU A 86 -12.29 -2.50 -7.44
C LEU A 86 -12.99 -1.37 -8.17
N HIS A 87 -13.80 -0.61 -7.45
CA HIS A 87 -14.27 0.70 -7.86
C HIS A 87 -13.42 1.76 -7.20
N LEU A 88 -12.73 2.54 -8.01
CA LEU A 88 -11.91 3.66 -7.55
C LEU A 88 -12.56 4.99 -7.90
N LYS A 89 -12.66 5.86 -6.90
CA LYS A 89 -13.09 7.24 -7.07
C LYS A 89 -12.06 8.17 -6.43
N LEU A 90 -11.73 9.24 -7.12
CA LEU A 90 -11.04 10.38 -6.53
C LEU A 90 -12.04 11.53 -6.38
N THR A 91 -12.02 12.16 -5.21
CA THR A 91 -12.89 13.32 -4.95
C THR A 91 -12.04 14.48 -4.53
N ASP A 92 -12.32 15.61 -5.14
CA ASP A 92 -11.63 16.87 -4.95
C ASP A 92 -10.12 16.81 -5.19
N PHE A 93 -9.56 17.90 -5.60
CA PHE A 93 -8.12 18.07 -5.76
C PHE A 93 -7.71 19.33 -5.03
N PHE A 94 -6.79 19.21 -4.08
CA PHE A 94 -6.50 20.26 -3.13
C PHE A 94 -5.05 20.25 -2.67
N HIS A 95 -4.62 21.35 -2.06
CA HIS A 95 -3.36 21.39 -1.32
C HIS A 95 -3.49 20.71 0.04
N SER A 96 -2.41 20.11 0.52
CA SER A 96 -2.38 19.54 1.87
C SER A 96 -2.95 20.54 2.89
N PRO A 97 -3.86 20.10 3.75
CA PRO A 97 -4.46 20.96 4.74
C PRO A 97 -3.42 21.59 5.67
N VAL A 98 -3.52 22.87 5.92
CA VAL A 98 -2.65 23.62 6.82
C VAL A 98 -3.38 23.89 8.13
N TRP A 99 -2.75 23.56 9.25
CA TRP A 99 -3.34 23.83 10.56
C TRP A 99 -3.45 25.33 10.81
N ASN A 100 -4.65 25.80 11.10
CA ASN A 100 -4.96 27.17 11.43
C ASN A 100 -5.07 27.32 12.96
N GLU A 101 -4.08 27.95 13.58
CA GLU A 101 -4.03 28.13 15.04
C GLU A 101 -5.16 28.99 15.60
N GLU A 102 -5.65 29.97 14.84
CA GLU A 102 -6.72 30.86 15.28
C GLU A 102 -8.07 30.18 15.30
N LYS A 103 -8.36 29.41 14.23
CA LYS A 103 -9.63 28.68 14.08
C LYS A 103 -9.65 27.33 14.79
N LYS A 104 -8.48 26.78 15.12
CA LYS A 104 -8.31 25.41 15.65
C LYS A 104 -8.85 24.32 14.70
N GLU A 105 -8.69 24.53 13.42
CA GLU A 105 -9.09 23.62 12.34
C GLU A 105 -8.05 23.61 11.20
N TYR A 106 -8.18 22.64 10.29
CA TYR A 106 -7.37 22.59 9.09
C TYR A 106 -8.03 23.40 7.97
N ASP A 107 -7.32 24.40 7.44
CA ASP A 107 -7.74 25.11 6.23
C ASP A 107 -7.32 24.27 5.00
N THR A 108 -8.28 23.95 4.15
CA THR A 108 -8.07 23.24 2.89
C THR A 108 -8.30 24.20 1.72
N THR A 109 -7.39 24.23 0.76
CA THR A 109 -7.53 25.02 -0.46
C THR A 109 -7.81 24.08 -1.63
N ASN A 110 -9.06 24.00 -2.05
CA ASN A 110 -9.46 23.21 -3.20
C ASN A 110 -9.02 23.90 -4.51
N LEU A 111 -8.37 23.13 -5.35
CA LEU A 111 -8.00 23.51 -6.72
C LEU A 111 -9.10 23.12 -7.71
N TRP A 112 -9.77 22.02 -7.43
CA TRP A 112 -10.90 21.52 -8.19
C TRP A 112 -11.82 20.73 -7.24
N GLU A 113 -13.12 20.87 -7.45
CA GLU A 113 -14.16 20.17 -6.69
C GLU A 113 -14.96 19.28 -7.65
N GLY A 114 -15.10 18.01 -7.29
CA GLY A 114 -15.83 17.04 -8.07
C GLY A 114 -15.36 15.61 -7.82
N THR A 115 -15.76 14.71 -8.67
CA THR A 115 -15.42 13.28 -8.57
C THR A 115 -14.95 12.76 -9.92
N TRP A 116 -13.81 12.10 -9.93
CA TRP A 116 -13.37 11.21 -11.00
C TRP A 116 -13.76 9.79 -10.61
N ASP A 117 -14.70 9.22 -11.34
CA ASP A 117 -15.11 7.83 -11.17
C ASP A 117 -14.43 7.00 -12.27
N PHE A 118 -13.48 6.15 -11.87
CA PHE A 118 -12.76 5.29 -12.82
C PHE A 118 -13.51 4.00 -13.15
N GLY A 119 -14.66 3.79 -12.48
CA GLY A 119 -15.44 2.59 -12.64
C GLY A 119 -14.72 1.35 -12.08
N GLU A 120 -15.03 0.21 -12.66
CA GLU A 120 -14.47 -1.08 -12.28
C GLU A 120 -13.04 -1.24 -12.82
N ILE A 121 -12.09 -1.49 -11.91
CA ILE A 121 -10.72 -1.84 -12.23
C ILE A 121 -10.55 -3.33 -11.99
N SER A 122 -10.26 -4.08 -13.03
CA SER A 122 -9.90 -5.49 -12.92
C SER A 122 -8.39 -5.60 -12.66
N LEU A 123 -8.03 -6.25 -11.56
CA LEU A 123 -6.65 -6.48 -11.19
C LEU A 123 -6.20 -7.85 -11.73
N GLU A 124 -5.21 -7.83 -12.59
CA GLU A 124 -4.49 -9.05 -12.95
C GLU A 124 -3.28 -9.18 -12.02
N PHE A 125 -3.34 -10.14 -11.11
CA PHE A 125 -2.21 -10.43 -10.23
C PHE A 125 -1.20 -11.31 -10.95
N THR A 126 0.06 -10.92 -10.90
CA THR A 126 1.16 -11.77 -11.36
C THR A 126 1.53 -12.75 -10.24
N ASP A 127 1.38 -14.03 -10.50
CA ASP A 127 1.70 -15.13 -9.57
C ASP A 127 3.22 -15.36 -9.48
N THR A 128 3.95 -14.35 -9.02
CA THR A 128 5.41 -14.39 -8.85
C THR A 128 5.81 -14.32 -7.38
N THR A 129 5.05 -14.97 -6.50
CA THR A 129 5.31 -14.96 -5.07
C THR A 129 6.14 -16.16 -4.64
N ALA A 130 7.27 -15.93 -3.97
CA ALA A 130 8.00 -16.99 -3.28
C ALA A 130 7.40 -17.20 -1.89
N ARG A 131 7.00 -18.44 -1.61
CA ARG A 131 6.40 -18.83 -0.32
C ARG A 131 7.34 -19.71 0.48
N LEU A 132 7.59 -19.34 1.72
CA LEU A 132 8.38 -20.08 2.69
C LEU A 132 7.52 -20.43 3.89
N CYS A 133 7.68 -21.64 4.44
CA CYS A 133 6.95 -22.12 5.62
C CYS A 133 7.94 -22.52 6.72
N PRO A 134 8.60 -21.57 7.39
CA PRO A 134 9.70 -21.83 8.31
C PRO A 134 9.27 -22.53 9.60
N ASN A 135 8.04 -22.36 10.05
CA ASN A 135 7.53 -22.83 11.35
C ASN A 135 8.49 -22.46 12.51
N LEU A 136 8.96 -21.23 12.50
CA LEU A 136 9.92 -20.73 13.47
C LEU A 136 9.22 -20.33 14.77
N PRO A 137 9.47 -21.01 15.91
CA PRO A 137 8.91 -20.57 17.17
C PRO A 137 9.52 -19.25 17.61
N LEU A 138 8.68 -18.36 18.13
CA LEU A 138 9.04 -17.07 18.68
C LEU A 138 8.85 -17.07 20.20
N ASP A 139 9.46 -16.12 20.88
CA ASP A 139 9.23 -15.94 22.30
C ASP A 139 7.75 -15.64 22.57
N GLY A 140 7.23 -16.15 23.71
CA GLY A 140 5.84 -15.92 24.12
C GLY A 140 4.80 -16.92 23.58
N GLY A 141 5.21 -17.91 22.76
CA GLY A 141 4.29 -18.97 22.30
C GLY A 141 3.70 -18.75 20.90
N ALA A 142 4.04 -17.67 20.24
CA ALA A 142 3.73 -17.48 18.81
C ALA A 142 4.75 -18.23 17.92
N ALA A 143 4.39 -18.46 16.67
CA ALA A 143 5.29 -18.99 15.65
C ALA A 143 5.12 -18.26 14.33
N LEU A 144 6.23 -17.97 13.66
CA LEU A 144 6.24 -17.51 12.28
C LEU A 144 6.06 -18.74 11.38
N VAL A 145 4.87 -18.88 10.79
CA VAL A 145 4.50 -20.08 10.05
C VAL A 145 4.65 -19.93 8.54
N GLU A 146 4.61 -18.71 8.05
CA GLU A 146 4.68 -18.43 6.62
C GLU A 146 5.35 -17.09 6.35
N ILE A 147 6.13 -17.00 5.29
CA ILE A 147 6.66 -15.79 4.70
C ILE A 147 6.37 -15.85 3.20
N ASN A 148 5.75 -14.81 2.68
CA ASN A 148 5.55 -14.62 1.25
C ASN A 148 6.36 -13.40 0.78
N VAL A 149 7.14 -13.57 -0.27
CA VAL A 149 7.90 -12.50 -0.91
C VAL A 149 7.31 -12.30 -2.31
N SER A 150 6.79 -11.13 -2.58
CA SER A 150 6.23 -10.73 -3.86
C SER A 150 7.04 -9.58 -4.47
N PRO A 151 6.81 -9.22 -5.73
CA PRO A 151 7.40 -8.03 -6.32
C PRO A 151 7.09 -6.73 -5.58
N LEU A 152 6.01 -6.70 -4.79
CA LEU A 152 5.47 -5.48 -4.16
C LEU A 152 5.69 -5.41 -2.65
N GLY A 153 6.08 -6.52 -2.01
CA GLY A 153 6.29 -6.53 -0.57
C GLY A 153 6.59 -7.90 0.02
N VAL A 154 6.73 -7.94 1.33
CA VAL A 154 6.95 -9.16 2.11
C VAL A 154 5.81 -9.31 3.12
N TYR A 155 5.32 -10.52 3.29
CA TYR A 155 4.23 -10.85 4.19
C TYR A 155 4.63 -11.98 5.11
N GLY A 156 4.44 -11.80 6.40
CA GLY A 156 4.66 -12.83 7.41
C GLY A 156 3.37 -13.23 8.07
N VAL A 157 3.14 -14.52 8.28
CA VAL A 157 2.00 -15.02 9.05
C VAL A 157 2.50 -15.58 10.38
N LEU A 158 2.01 -15.00 11.46
CA LEU A 158 2.22 -15.50 12.81
C LEU A 158 0.99 -16.30 13.26
N SER A 159 1.21 -17.41 13.94
CA SER A 159 0.18 -18.25 14.54
C SER A 159 0.34 -18.29 16.05
N GLY A 160 -0.75 -18.19 16.83
CA GLY A 160 -0.75 -18.22 18.28
C GLY A 160 -1.98 -17.58 18.90
N GLU A 161 -1.99 -17.47 20.23
CA GLU A 161 -3.02 -16.69 20.94
C GLU A 161 -2.87 -15.18 20.65
N ALA A 162 -3.95 -14.42 20.75
CA ALA A 162 -3.95 -13.00 20.38
C ALA A 162 -2.88 -12.18 21.12
N ALA A 163 -2.76 -12.37 22.42
CA ALA A 163 -1.78 -11.65 23.24
C ALA A 163 -0.33 -12.01 22.85
N ASP A 164 -0.07 -13.27 22.55
CA ASP A 164 1.26 -13.76 22.21
C ASP A 164 1.66 -13.31 20.81
N THR A 165 0.72 -13.36 19.84
CA THR A 165 0.95 -12.87 18.48
C THR A 165 1.07 -11.37 18.43
N GLU A 166 0.35 -10.61 19.24
CA GLU A 166 0.50 -9.16 19.34
C GLU A 166 1.89 -8.79 19.87
N ALA A 167 2.33 -9.41 20.95
CA ALA A 167 3.67 -9.19 21.51
C ALA A 167 4.76 -9.53 20.49
N ALA A 168 4.67 -10.71 19.86
CA ALA A 168 5.62 -11.14 18.84
C ALA A 168 5.60 -10.21 17.62
N SER A 169 4.43 -9.75 17.18
CA SER A 169 4.31 -8.79 16.08
C SER A 169 5.03 -7.48 16.41
N GLN A 170 4.84 -6.95 17.61
CA GLN A 170 5.53 -5.74 18.06
C GLN A 170 7.05 -5.90 18.10
N ASP A 171 7.55 -7.05 18.50
CA ASP A 171 8.98 -7.33 18.55
C ASP A 171 9.57 -7.49 17.13
N VAL A 172 8.88 -8.20 16.24
CA VAL A 172 9.31 -8.35 14.83
C VAL A 172 9.28 -7.01 14.09
N ILE A 173 8.24 -6.21 14.33
CA ILE A 173 8.09 -4.88 13.73
C ILE A 173 9.26 -3.94 14.09
N ARG A 174 9.78 -4.04 15.30
CA ARG A 174 10.90 -3.20 15.75
C ARG A 174 12.24 -3.64 15.22
N GLN A 175 12.33 -4.81 14.63
CA GLN A 175 13.57 -5.32 14.05
C GLN A 175 13.69 -4.83 12.61
N MET A 176 14.89 -4.44 12.22
CA MET A 176 15.20 -4.18 10.81
C MET A 176 15.21 -5.51 10.07
N CYS A 177 14.39 -5.62 9.05
CA CYS A 177 14.33 -6.78 8.19
C CYS A 177 15.05 -6.52 6.88
N PHE A 178 15.72 -7.53 6.35
CA PHE A 178 16.43 -7.48 5.08
C PHE A 178 16.14 -8.74 4.27
N LEU A 179 16.00 -8.56 2.97
CA LEU A 179 16.08 -9.65 1.99
C LEU A 179 17.50 -9.74 1.47
N ASN A 180 18.02 -10.96 1.36
CA ASN A 180 19.33 -11.19 0.77
C ASN A 180 19.17 -11.57 -0.70
N GLY A 181 19.83 -10.83 -1.58
CA GLY A 181 19.95 -11.18 -2.99
C GLY A 181 20.97 -12.28 -3.22
N LYS A 182 20.80 -13.07 -4.26
CA LYS A 182 21.75 -14.11 -4.68
C LYS A 182 23.13 -13.55 -5.05
N ASP A 183 23.20 -12.29 -5.40
CA ASP A 183 24.43 -11.55 -5.67
C ASP A 183 25.13 -11.04 -4.39
N GLY A 184 24.54 -11.29 -3.22
CA GLY A 184 25.03 -10.82 -1.93
C GLY A 184 24.56 -9.40 -1.57
N SER A 185 23.69 -8.80 -2.36
CA SER A 185 23.04 -7.54 -2.01
C SER A 185 22.07 -7.73 -0.84
N GLN A 186 21.76 -6.63 -0.16
CA GLN A 186 20.72 -6.61 0.88
C GLN A 186 19.71 -5.51 0.56
N LEU A 187 18.43 -5.89 0.51
CA LEU A 187 17.32 -4.96 0.38
C LEU A 187 16.65 -4.80 1.74
N GLN A 188 16.64 -3.60 2.25
CA GLN A 188 15.91 -3.28 3.47
C GLN A 188 14.41 -3.26 3.18
N VAL A 189 13.62 -3.87 4.07
CA VAL A 189 12.16 -3.79 4.05
C VAL A 189 11.67 -3.02 5.27
N HIS A 190 10.65 -2.21 5.06
CA HIS A 190 10.06 -1.35 6.08
C HIS A 190 8.73 -1.90 6.53
N THR A 191 8.51 -1.96 7.82
CA THR A 191 7.24 -2.44 8.36
C THR A 191 6.13 -1.44 8.07
N LYS A 192 5.07 -1.93 7.44
CA LYS A 192 3.84 -1.18 7.22
C LYS A 192 2.84 -1.34 8.36
N GLY A 193 2.73 -2.55 8.89
CA GLY A 193 1.81 -2.83 9.98
C GLY A 193 1.53 -4.32 10.17
N TYR A 194 0.53 -4.60 10.99
CA TYR A 194 -0.01 -5.94 11.16
C TYR A 194 -1.51 -5.89 11.45
N SER A 195 -2.18 -7.01 11.19
CA SER A 195 -3.57 -7.25 11.58
C SER A 195 -3.70 -8.63 12.20
N TYR A 196 -4.61 -8.81 13.16
CA TYR A 196 -4.89 -10.08 13.80
C TYR A 196 -6.28 -10.59 13.42
N ASP A 197 -6.33 -11.80 12.88
CA ASP A 197 -7.56 -12.54 12.61
C ASP A 197 -7.88 -13.45 13.81
N VAL A 198 -8.93 -13.09 14.52
CA VAL A 198 -9.37 -13.80 15.74
C VAL A 198 -9.86 -15.23 15.42
N GLU A 199 -10.51 -15.43 14.28
CA GLU A 199 -11.08 -16.72 13.90
C GLU A 199 -9.97 -17.71 13.51
N ARG A 200 -8.98 -17.24 12.77
CA ARG A 200 -7.81 -18.05 12.35
C ARG A 200 -6.73 -18.13 13.39
N ARG A 201 -6.77 -17.28 14.41
CA ARG A 201 -5.72 -17.12 15.44
C ARG A 201 -4.37 -16.85 14.80
N GLN A 202 -4.35 -15.94 13.85
CA GLN A 202 -3.19 -15.57 13.06
C GLN A 202 -3.05 -14.05 12.97
N ALA A 203 -1.80 -13.58 12.97
CA ALA A 203 -1.50 -12.20 12.61
C ALA A 203 -0.78 -12.19 11.27
N THR A 204 -1.16 -11.27 10.40
CA THR A 204 -0.44 -10.97 9.16
C THR A 204 0.40 -9.71 9.37
N LEU A 205 1.69 -9.83 9.14
CA LEU A 205 2.66 -8.74 9.13
C LEU A 205 2.90 -8.32 7.68
N VAL A 206 2.97 -7.03 7.45
CA VAL A 206 3.24 -6.47 6.11
C VAL A 206 4.47 -5.59 6.17
N TRP A 207 5.42 -5.87 5.28
CA TRP A 207 6.58 -5.04 5.00
C TRP A 207 6.53 -4.58 3.55
N GLU A 208 6.99 -3.37 3.31
CA GLU A 208 7.11 -2.79 1.99
C GLU A 208 8.58 -2.53 1.65
N TYR A 209 8.87 -2.47 0.36
CA TYR A 209 10.17 -2.02 -0.14
C TYR A 209 10.24 -0.49 -0.06
N GLU A 210 11.46 0.03 -0.21
CA GLU A 210 11.63 1.47 -0.39
C GLU A 210 10.82 1.95 -1.61
N ASP A 211 10.30 3.17 -1.55
CA ASP A 211 9.37 3.73 -2.51
C ASP A 211 9.77 3.49 -3.98
N GLY A 212 8.86 2.89 -4.73
CA GLY A 212 8.99 2.66 -6.16
C GLY A 212 9.90 1.49 -6.57
N VAL A 213 10.39 0.69 -5.64
CA VAL A 213 11.16 -0.52 -5.94
C VAL A 213 10.21 -1.67 -6.25
N LEU A 214 10.34 -2.26 -7.43
CA LEU A 214 9.75 -3.55 -7.78
C LEU A 214 10.84 -4.63 -7.71
N LEU A 215 10.59 -5.66 -6.90
CA LEU A 215 11.56 -6.73 -6.70
C LEU A 215 11.42 -7.82 -7.75
N ASP A 216 12.52 -8.23 -8.35
CA ASP A 216 12.60 -9.52 -9.03
C ASP A 216 12.79 -10.63 -7.99
N VAL A 217 11.69 -11.31 -7.65
CA VAL A 217 11.68 -12.36 -6.62
C VAL A 217 12.64 -13.50 -6.97
N SER A 218 12.94 -13.72 -8.25
CA SER A 218 13.88 -14.77 -8.68
C SER A 218 15.32 -14.51 -8.23
N GLU A 219 15.67 -13.28 -7.89
CA GLU A 219 17.00 -12.87 -7.44
C GLU A 219 17.19 -12.99 -5.92
N ILE A 220 16.15 -13.38 -5.17
CA ILE A 220 16.23 -13.54 -3.71
C ILE A 220 16.79 -14.91 -3.34
N GLU A 221 17.66 -14.94 -2.33
CA GLU A 221 18.21 -16.15 -1.75
C GLU A 221 17.12 -16.86 -0.92
N SER A 222 16.96 -18.17 -1.15
CA SER A 222 15.93 -19.01 -0.49
C SER A 222 16.48 -19.72 0.74
#